data_0996801ce1e3d1674d3a4403bd478a0c
#
_entry.id   0996801ce1e3d1674d3a4403bd478a0c
#
_cell.length_a   1.000
_cell.length_b   1.000
_cell.length_c   1.000
_cell.angle_alpha   90.00
_cell.angle_beta   90.00
_cell.angle_gamma   90.00
#
_symmetry.space_group_name_H-M   'P 1'
#
loop_
_entity.id
_entity.type
_entity.pdbx_description
1 polymer ?
#
loop_
_entity_poly.entity_id
_entity_poly.type
_entity_poly.pdbx_seq_one_letter_code
_entity_poly.pdbx_strand_id
1 'polypeptide(L)'
;RFLNAARIADYVHIAEKADCDIFITACSSIGTAVEQCQFMTPLQLARIDCAMVEEAIEKGERIAVLATVATTLKPTLDYVQRKVQQSGKSRTITPILMEEAFHALLAGDMDTHDRIVSEGLQSTFTQADVVMLAQASMARVLQQLPSPPVPVMTSPESGIRWLKTLAES
;
A
#
# COMPACT_ATOMS: atom_id res chain seq x y z
N ARG A 1 -13.75 -8.72 11.87
CA ARG A 1 -12.69 -9.42 11.07
C ARG A 1 -13.22 -10.64 10.33
N PHE A 2 -13.97 -11.55 10.98
CA PHE A 2 -14.48 -12.78 10.32
C PHE A 2 -15.43 -12.51 9.15
N LEU A 3 -16.34 -11.53 9.26
CA LEU A 3 -17.27 -11.17 8.18
C LEU A 3 -16.56 -10.69 6.91
N ASN A 4 -15.44 -9.99 7.05
CA ASN A 4 -14.66 -9.52 5.90
C ASN A 4 -13.94 -10.69 5.21
N ALA A 5 -13.36 -11.63 5.95
CA ALA A 5 -12.69 -12.79 5.39
C ALA A 5 -13.66 -13.70 4.60
N ALA A 6 -14.86 -13.95 5.14
CA ALA A 6 -15.88 -14.70 4.43
C ALA A 6 -16.30 -14.03 3.11
N ARG A 7 -16.54 -12.71 3.12
CA ARG A 7 -16.86 -11.97 1.89
C ARG A 7 -15.75 -12.01 0.86
N ILE A 8 -14.50 -11.93 1.29
CA ILE A 8 -13.36 -12.04 0.37
C ILE A 8 -13.32 -13.43 -0.26
N ALA A 9 -13.55 -14.49 0.51
CA ALA A 9 -13.64 -15.84 -0.04
C ALA A 9 -14.78 -15.98 -1.08
N ASP A 10 -15.94 -15.37 -0.82
CA ASP A 10 -17.05 -15.33 -1.79
C ASP A 10 -16.63 -14.62 -3.08
N TYR A 11 -15.94 -13.47 -2.99
CA TYR A 11 -15.47 -12.75 -4.19
C TYR A 11 -14.41 -13.53 -4.96
N VAL A 12 -13.50 -14.20 -4.29
CA VAL A 12 -12.50 -15.08 -4.92
C VAL A 12 -13.22 -16.20 -5.69
N HIS A 13 -14.22 -16.84 -5.06
CA HIS A 13 -15.01 -17.89 -5.72
C HIS A 13 -15.81 -17.37 -6.92
N ILE A 14 -16.33 -16.16 -6.86
CA ILE A 14 -16.99 -15.52 -8.02
C ILE A 14 -15.99 -15.30 -9.16
N ALA A 15 -14.76 -14.85 -8.84
CA ALA A 15 -13.71 -14.66 -9.82
C ALA A 15 -13.30 -15.99 -10.49
N GLU A 16 -13.20 -17.09 -9.72
CA GLU A 16 -12.98 -18.43 -10.27
C GLU A 16 -14.06 -18.82 -11.28
N LYS A 17 -15.34 -18.65 -10.91
CA LYS A 17 -16.46 -18.95 -11.80
C LYS A 17 -16.52 -18.08 -13.05
N ALA A 18 -15.89 -16.94 -13.02
CA ALA A 18 -15.77 -16.01 -14.15
C ALA A 18 -14.52 -16.28 -15.01
N ASP A 19 -13.83 -17.40 -14.80
CA ASP A 19 -12.58 -17.79 -15.49
C ASP A 19 -11.51 -16.68 -15.46
N CYS A 20 -11.39 -16.01 -14.30
CA CYS A 20 -10.30 -15.07 -14.09
C CYS A 20 -8.99 -15.83 -13.78
N ASP A 21 -7.85 -15.28 -14.21
CA ASP A 21 -6.53 -15.82 -13.87
C ASP A 21 -5.98 -15.18 -12.58
N ILE A 22 -6.29 -13.91 -12.36
CA ILE A 22 -5.75 -13.11 -11.27
C ILE A 22 -6.89 -12.41 -10.50
N PHE A 23 -6.84 -12.47 -9.18
CA PHE A 23 -7.68 -11.67 -8.29
C PHE A 23 -6.81 -10.69 -7.51
N ILE A 24 -7.06 -9.38 -7.63
CA ILE A 24 -6.30 -8.36 -6.94
C ILE A 24 -7.14 -7.57 -5.94
N THR A 25 -6.57 -7.29 -4.76
CA THR A 25 -7.13 -6.29 -3.86
C THR A 25 -6.42 -4.95 -3.99
N ALA A 26 -7.20 -3.88 -4.13
CA ALA A 26 -6.70 -2.50 -4.10
C ALA A 26 -6.72 -1.89 -2.68
N CYS A 27 -7.15 -2.65 -1.67
CA CYS A 27 -7.28 -2.17 -0.30
C CYS A 27 -6.32 -2.91 0.64
N SER A 28 -5.31 -2.22 1.16
CA SER A 28 -4.32 -2.79 2.08
C SER A 28 -4.95 -3.35 3.37
N SER A 29 -6.09 -2.76 3.82
CA SER A 29 -6.79 -3.19 5.05
C SER A 29 -7.32 -4.62 4.99
N ILE A 30 -7.61 -5.15 3.79
CA ILE A 30 -8.09 -6.52 3.58
C ILE A 30 -7.03 -7.44 2.97
N GLY A 31 -5.83 -6.93 2.71
CA GLY A 31 -4.75 -7.67 2.05
C GLY A 31 -4.45 -9.01 2.71
N THR A 32 -4.37 -9.06 4.05
CA THR A 32 -4.15 -10.32 4.79
C THR A 32 -5.27 -11.34 4.57
N ALA A 33 -6.53 -10.90 4.46
CA ALA A 33 -7.64 -11.81 4.18
C ALA A 33 -7.54 -12.40 2.77
N VAL A 34 -7.13 -11.59 1.79
CA VAL A 34 -6.88 -12.08 0.42
C VAL A 34 -5.73 -13.09 0.40
N GLU A 35 -4.61 -12.79 1.05
CA GLU A 35 -3.46 -13.71 1.15
C GLU A 35 -3.86 -15.07 1.75
N GLN A 36 -4.74 -15.07 2.76
CA GLN A 36 -5.22 -16.30 3.39
C GLN A 36 -6.09 -17.15 2.45
N CYS A 37 -6.77 -16.55 1.48
CA CYS A 37 -7.56 -17.28 0.49
C CYS A 37 -6.70 -18.03 -0.52
N GLN A 38 -5.39 -17.77 -0.64
CA GLN A 38 -4.53 -18.40 -1.65
C GLN A 38 -4.52 -19.94 -1.55
N PHE A 39 -4.71 -20.50 -0.36
CA PHE A 39 -4.77 -21.95 -0.16
C PHE A 39 -6.10 -22.60 -0.58
N MET A 40 -7.10 -21.78 -0.95
CA MET A 40 -8.46 -22.22 -1.26
C MET A 40 -8.80 -22.11 -2.74
N THR A 41 -7.90 -21.56 -3.55
CA THR A 41 -8.16 -21.21 -4.95
C THR A 41 -6.93 -21.45 -5.83
N PRO A 42 -7.11 -21.87 -7.10
CA PRO A 42 -6.03 -21.89 -8.08
C PRO A 42 -5.69 -20.50 -8.63
N LEU A 43 -6.56 -19.48 -8.40
CA LEU A 43 -6.31 -18.12 -8.86
C LEU A 43 -5.03 -17.56 -8.22
N GLN A 44 -4.30 -16.76 -8.97
CA GLN A 44 -3.24 -15.96 -8.42
C GLN A 44 -3.84 -14.78 -7.65
N LEU A 45 -3.68 -14.78 -6.33
CA LEU A 45 -4.16 -13.70 -5.49
C LEU A 45 -3.06 -12.65 -5.27
N ALA A 46 -3.42 -11.39 -5.47
CA ALA A 46 -2.47 -10.29 -5.47
C ALA A 46 -2.93 -9.11 -4.61
N ARG A 47 -1.97 -8.33 -4.12
CA ARG A 47 -2.17 -7.04 -3.47
C ARG A 47 -1.60 -5.94 -4.35
N ILE A 48 -2.33 -4.84 -4.51
CA ILE A 48 -1.88 -3.67 -5.28
C ILE A 48 -0.59 -3.06 -4.73
N ASP A 49 -0.36 -3.19 -3.42
CA ASP A 49 0.81 -2.65 -2.71
C ASP A 49 2.02 -3.59 -2.70
N CYS A 50 1.95 -4.78 -3.31
CA CYS A 50 3.03 -5.77 -3.31
C CYS A 50 4.31 -5.21 -3.93
N ALA A 51 4.24 -4.76 -5.18
CA ALA A 51 5.39 -4.24 -5.89
C ALA A 51 5.99 -3.00 -5.21
N MET A 52 5.14 -2.10 -4.72
CA MET A 52 5.57 -0.92 -3.96
C MET A 52 6.41 -1.30 -2.75
N VAL A 53 5.98 -2.32 -1.99
CA VAL A 53 6.69 -2.79 -0.80
C VAL A 53 8.03 -3.43 -1.17
N GLU A 54 8.05 -4.28 -2.20
CA GLU A 54 9.27 -4.94 -2.66
C GLU A 54 10.29 -3.92 -3.19
N GLU A 55 9.85 -2.96 -4.01
CA GLU A 55 10.71 -1.88 -4.47
C GLU A 55 11.26 -1.02 -3.33
N ALA A 56 10.45 -0.70 -2.32
CA ALA A 56 10.91 0.07 -1.16
C ALA A 56 12.00 -0.67 -0.37
N ILE A 57 11.85 -1.98 -0.16
CA ILE A 57 12.83 -2.82 0.52
C ILE A 57 14.16 -2.87 -0.25
N GLU A 58 14.12 -2.83 -1.59
CA GLU A 58 15.32 -2.81 -2.42
C GLU A 58 16.03 -1.45 -2.40
N LYS A 59 15.27 -0.36 -2.36
CA LYS A 59 15.80 1.01 -2.57
C LYS A 59 16.32 1.70 -1.32
N GLY A 60 15.90 1.29 -0.10
CA GLY A 60 16.30 2.00 1.10
C GLY A 60 16.44 1.12 2.34
N GLU A 61 17.30 1.55 3.26
CA GLU A 61 17.45 0.93 4.58
C GLU A 61 16.46 1.51 5.59
N ARG A 62 16.16 2.81 5.48
CA ARG A 62 15.20 3.54 6.31
C ARG A 62 13.93 3.80 5.49
N ILE A 63 12.86 3.11 5.80
CA ILE A 63 11.59 3.16 5.08
C ILE A 63 10.57 3.92 5.94
N ALA A 64 10.07 5.07 5.48
CA ALA A 64 8.95 5.75 6.09
C ALA A 64 7.63 5.27 5.45
N VAL A 65 6.64 4.92 6.26
CA VAL A 65 5.31 4.50 5.81
C VAL A 65 4.28 5.51 6.31
N LEU A 66 3.70 6.26 5.38
CA LEU A 66 2.74 7.32 5.64
C LEU A 66 1.31 6.85 5.36
N ALA A 67 0.40 7.12 6.28
CA ALA A 67 -1.03 6.90 6.10
C ALA A 67 -1.85 7.96 6.83
N THR A 68 -3.09 8.16 6.39
CA THR A 68 -4.03 9.09 7.04
C THR A 68 -5.02 8.37 7.97
N VAL A 69 -5.05 7.03 7.96
CA VAL A 69 -5.89 6.22 8.87
C VAL A 69 -5.15 5.02 9.44
N ALA A 70 -5.34 4.77 10.72
CA ALA A 70 -4.71 3.65 11.44
C ALA A 70 -5.11 2.28 10.88
N THR A 71 -6.33 2.14 10.35
CA THR A 71 -6.84 0.90 9.73
C THR A 71 -6.15 0.55 8.42
N THR A 72 -5.44 1.49 7.80
CA THR A 72 -4.56 1.24 6.64
C THR A 72 -3.11 1.10 7.10
N LEU A 73 -2.64 1.99 8.00
CA LEU A 73 -1.25 1.98 8.43
C LEU A 73 -0.83 0.64 9.03
N LYS A 74 -1.59 0.14 9.99
CA LYS A 74 -1.24 -1.11 10.68
C LYS A 74 -1.13 -2.33 9.74
N PRO A 75 -2.10 -2.66 8.88
CA PRO A 75 -1.97 -3.78 7.94
C PRO A 75 -0.82 -3.60 6.94
N THR A 76 -0.54 -2.36 6.52
CA THR A 76 0.60 -2.07 5.64
C THR A 76 1.92 -2.32 6.36
N LEU A 77 2.08 -1.86 7.60
CA LEU A 77 3.28 -2.12 8.41
C LEU A 77 3.50 -3.61 8.64
N ASP A 78 2.44 -4.35 9.02
CA ASP A 78 2.50 -5.80 9.23
C ASP A 78 2.96 -6.51 7.93
N TYR A 79 2.53 -6.01 6.78
CA TYR A 79 2.94 -6.54 5.48
C TYR A 79 4.40 -6.22 5.15
N VAL A 80 4.82 -4.96 5.30
CA VAL A 80 6.21 -4.54 5.08
C VAL A 80 7.17 -5.34 5.97
N GLN A 81 6.84 -5.50 7.26
CA GLN A 81 7.66 -6.27 8.20
C GLN A 81 7.82 -7.73 7.76
N ARG A 82 6.73 -8.38 7.34
CA ARG A 82 6.81 -9.76 6.82
C ARG A 82 7.68 -9.86 5.57
N LYS A 83 7.54 -8.92 4.63
CA LYS A 83 8.36 -8.90 3.41
C LYS A 83 9.83 -8.62 3.70
N VAL A 84 10.14 -7.74 4.65
CA VAL A 84 11.52 -7.52 5.13
C VAL A 84 12.10 -8.80 5.70
N GLN A 85 11.37 -9.51 6.57
CA GLN A 85 11.82 -10.81 7.11
C GLN A 85 12.07 -11.85 6.02
N GLN A 86 11.16 -11.94 5.03
CA GLN A 86 11.31 -12.86 3.90
C GLN A 86 12.50 -12.53 3.00
N SER A 87 12.84 -11.25 2.85
CA SER A 87 13.99 -10.83 2.04
C SER A 87 15.36 -11.10 2.69
N GLY A 88 15.39 -11.40 3.99
CA GLY A 88 16.64 -11.56 4.75
C GLY A 88 17.39 -10.23 5.00
N LYS A 89 16.80 -9.09 4.61
CA LYS A 89 17.41 -7.76 4.76
C LYS A 89 17.06 -7.15 6.11
N SER A 90 17.94 -6.28 6.64
CA SER A 90 17.63 -5.44 7.80
C SER A 90 17.12 -4.08 7.32
N ARG A 91 15.93 -3.68 7.79
CA ARG A 91 15.30 -2.40 7.43
C ARG A 91 14.71 -1.74 8.67
N THR A 92 14.87 -0.43 8.78
CA THR A 92 14.21 0.39 9.80
C THR A 92 12.92 0.93 9.20
N ILE A 93 11.78 0.65 9.83
CA ILE A 93 10.46 1.07 9.35
C ILE A 93 9.92 2.12 10.32
N THR A 94 9.65 3.33 9.81
CA THR A 94 9.10 4.45 10.58
C THR A 94 7.65 4.70 10.15
N PRO A 95 6.66 4.41 11.02
CA PRO A 95 5.27 4.72 10.73
C PRO A 95 4.96 6.20 10.97
N ILE A 96 4.16 6.81 10.08
CA ILE A 96 3.65 8.17 10.23
C ILE A 96 2.15 8.16 9.95
N LEU A 97 1.38 8.56 10.96
CA LEU A 97 -0.07 8.63 10.89
C LEU A 97 -0.51 10.11 10.92
N MET A 98 -1.29 10.50 9.90
CA MET A 98 -1.79 11.86 9.71
C MET A 98 -3.32 11.89 9.75
N GLU A 99 -3.93 11.59 10.90
CA GLU A 99 -5.39 11.45 11.04
C GLU A 99 -6.14 12.73 10.69
N GLU A 100 -5.57 13.89 10.96
CA GLU A 100 -6.17 15.19 10.61
C GLU A 100 -6.36 15.35 9.11
N ALA A 101 -5.45 14.81 8.29
CA ALA A 101 -5.63 14.81 6.84
C ALA A 101 -6.85 13.99 6.42
N PHE A 102 -7.13 12.88 7.09
CA PHE A 102 -8.33 12.09 6.81
C PHE A 102 -9.61 12.83 7.23
N HIS A 103 -9.60 13.52 8.36
CA HIS A 103 -10.74 14.33 8.80
C HIS A 103 -11.02 15.46 7.81
N ALA A 104 -9.99 16.15 7.32
CA ALA A 104 -10.13 17.16 6.28
C ALA A 104 -10.75 16.58 4.99
N LEU A 105 -10.26 15.40 4.56
CA LEU A 105 -10.80 14.70 3.39
C LEU A 105 -12.29 14.39 3.54
N LEU A 106 -12.72 13.89 4.70
CA LEU A 106 -14.13 13.58 4.98
C LEU A 106 -15.01 14.84 5.01
N ALA A 107 -14.45 15.98 5.43
CA ALA A 107 -15.11 17.26 5.41
C ALA A 107 -15.17 17.90 4.00
N GLY A 108 -14.55 17.30 2.99
CA GLY A 108 -14.43 17.85 1.65
C GLY A 108 -13.35 18.94 1.51
N ASP A 109 -12.56 19.18 2.57
CA ASP A 109 -11.46 20.16 2.57
C ASP A 109 -10.19 19.53 2.02
N MET A 110 -10.11 19.53 0.70
CA MET A 110 -9.00 18.92 -0.04
C MET A 110 -7.71 19.70 0.13
N ASP A 111 -7.77 21.01 0.31
CA ASP A 111 -6.59 21.87 0.44
C ASP A 111 -5.89 21.59 1.78
N THR A 112 -6.66 21.49 2.86
CA THR A 112 -6.13 21.11 4.18
C THR A 112 -5.58 19.68 4.17
N HIS A 113 -6.28 18.73 3.53
CA HIS A 113 -5.76 17.36 3.35
C HIS A 113 -4.38 17.38 2.68
N ASP A 114 -4.27 18.04 1.53
CA ASP A 114 -3.04 18.05 0.73
C ASP A 114 -1.89 18.76 1.45
N ARG A 115 -2.19 19.84 2.16
CA ARG A 115 -1.20 20.55 2.97
C ARG A 115 -0.61 19.65 4.06
N ILE A 116 -1.47 18.97 4.84
CA ILE A 116 -1.03 18.08 5.94
C ILE A 116 -0.21 16.91 5.37
N VAL A 117 -0.65 16.30 4.27
CA VAL A 117 0.09 15.20 3.63
C VAL A 117 1.44 15.70 3.09
N SER A 118 1.48 16.89 2.49
CA SER A 118 2.71 17.50 1.98
C SER A 118 3.71 17.78 3.10
N GLU A 119 3.27 18.39 4.20
CA GLU A 119 4.10 18.68 5.38
C GLU A 119 4.63 17.39 6.00
N GLY A 120 3.75 16.39 6.19
CA GLY A 120 4.14 15.08 6.69
C GLY A 120 5.16 14.38 5.79
N LEU A 121 4.97 14.43 4.48
CA LEU A 121 5.91 13.86 3.51
C LEU A 121 7.28 14.57 3.58
N GLN A 122 7.29 15.90 3.55
CA GLN A 122 8.54 16.68 3.60
C GLN A 122 9.34 16.44 4.89
N SER A 123 8.67 16.25 6.02
CA SER A 123 9.33 15.96 7.31
C SER A 123 10.13 14.65 7.31
N THR A 124 9.83 13.73 6.38
CA THR A 124 10.50 12.42 6.28
C THR A 124 11.78 12.44 5.48
N PHE A 125 11.98 13.43 4.58
CA PHE A 125 13.06 13.40 3.58
C PHE A 125 14.48 13.38 4.16
N THR A 126 14.68 13.87 5.39
CA THR A 126 15.98 13.81 6.07
C THR A 126 16.18 12.54 6.88
N GLN A 127 15.12 11.77 7.13
CA GLN A 127 15.13 10.63 8.04
C GLN A 127 14.93 9.29 7.33
N ALA A 128 14.45 9.31 6.10
CA ALA A 128 14.17 8.12 5.31
C ALA A 128 14.98 8.10 4.01
N ASP A 129 15.32 6.91 3.53
CA ASP A 129 15.93 6.68 2.22
C ASP A 129 14.86 6.44 1.15
N VAL A 130 13.68 5.99 1.58
CA VAL A 130 12.49 5.80 0.74
C VAL A 130 11.23 6.04 1.55
N VAL A 131 10.22 6.61 0.91
CA VAL A 131 8.91 6.88 1.52
C VAL A 131 7.83 6.09 0.79
N MET A 132 6.92 5.48 1.54
CA MET A 132 5.74 4.78 1.02
C MET A 132 4.47 5.51 1.41
N LEU A 133 3.64 5.85 0.43
CA LEU A 133 2.29 6.38 0.66
C LEU A 133 1.30 5.22 0.63
N ALA A 134 0.77 4.86 1.79
CA ALA A 134 -0.06 3.66 1.97
C ALA A 134 -1.50 3.81 1.42
N GLN A 135 -1.87 4.98 0.90
CA GLN A 135 -3.20 5.23 0.34
C GLN A 135 -3.11 5.95 -1.00
N ALA A 136 -3.91 5.48 -1.95
CA ALA A 136 -3.96 6.05 -3.30
C ALA A 136 -4.34 7.54 -3.33
N SER A 137 -5.20 7.99 -2.39
CA SER A 137 -5.59 9.40 -2.26
C SER A 137 -4.43 10.35 -2.02
N MET A 138 -3.35 9.88 -1.39
CA MET A 138 -2.17 10.68 -1.10
C MET A 138 -1.29 10.90 -2.34
N ALA A 139 -1.38 10.04 -3.36
CA ALA A 139 -0.51 10.10 -4.54
C ALA A 139 -0.66 11.42 -5.33
N ARG A 140 -1.83 12.05 -5.29
CA ARG A 140 -2.08 13.32 -5.97
C ARG A 140 -1.21 14.46 -5.44
N VAL A 141 -0.82 14.42 -4.17
CA VAL A 141 0.02 15.45 -3.54
C VAL A 141 1.41 15.50 -4.20
N LEU A 142 1.90 14.37 -4.71
CA LEU A 142 3.20 14.33 -5.41
C LEU A 142 3.22 15.18 -6.68
N GLN A 143 2.08 15.35 -7.34
CA GLN A 143 1.98 16.17 -8.56
C GLN A 143 2.10 17.68 -8.26
N GLN A 144 1.91 18.07 -7.00
CA GLN A 144 1.96 19.44 -6.53
C GLN A 144 3.32 19.81 -5.90
N LEU A 145 4.15 18.81 -5.65
CA LEU A 145 5.46 19.00 -5.01
C LEU A 145 6.60 19.06 -6.06
N PRO A 146 7.64 19.84 -5.79
CA PRO A 146 8.89 19.70 -6.52
C PRO A 146 9.42 18.27 -6.38
N SER A 147 10.30 17.86 -7.31
CA SER A 147 10.86 16.50 -7.29
C SER A 147 11.38 16.13 -5.89
N PRO A 148 10.85 15.09 -5.24
CA PRO A 148 11.29 14.69 -3.90
C PRO A 148 12.78 14.31 -3.90
N PRO A 149 13.53 14.63 -2.83
CA PRO A 149 14.95 14.29 -2.74
C PRO A 149 15.20 12.79 -2.49
N VAL A 150 14.18 12.05 -2.11
CA VAL A 150 14.20 10.58 -1.94
C VAL A 150 13.05 9.95 -2.72
N PRO A 151 13.17 8.69 -3.16
CA PRO A 151 12.06 8.00 -3.83
C PRO A 151 10.80 7.99 -2.97
N VAL A 152 9.67 8.37 -3.56
CA VAL A 152 8.34 8.26 -2.95
C VAL A 152 7.52 7.25 -3.74
N MET A 153 7.12 6.17 -3.08
CA MET A 153 6.42 5.05 -3.67
C MET A 153 4.91 5.16 -3.46
N THR A 154 4.16 4.84 -4.50
CA THR A 154 2.69 4.74 -4.46
C THR A 154 2.24 3.43 -5.06
N SER A 155 1.20 2.82 -4.48
CA SER A 155 0.74 1.50 -4.90
C SER A 155 0.04 1.46 -6.28
N PRO A 156 -0.72 2.48 -6.73
CA PRO A 156 -1.47 2.36 -7.98
C PRO A 156 -0.58 2.11 -9.21
N GLU A 157 0.49 2.90 -9.36
CA GLU A 157 1.35 2.80 -10.53
C GLU A 157 2.20 1.52 -10.51
N SER A 158 2.91 1.26 -9.41
CA SER A 158 3.75 0.08 -9.26
C SER A 158 2.93 -1.21 -9.33
N GLY A 159 1.75 -1.23 -8.70
CA GLY A 159 0.86 -2.38 -8.69
C GLY A 159 0.30 -2.71 -10.08
N ILE A 160 -0.13 -1.73 -10.86
CA ILE A 160 -0.62 -1.97 -12.23
C ILE A 160 0.50 -2.42 -13.15
N ARG A 161 1.70 -1.85 -13.04
CA ARG A 161 2.87 -2.28 -13.81
C ARG A 161 3.22 -3.74 -13.51
N TRP A 162 3.21 -4.11 -12.23
CA TRP A 162 3.46 -5.49 -11.80
C TRP A 162 2.37 -6.46 -12.29
N LEU A 163 1.08 -6.09 -12.22
CA LEU A 163 -0.02 -6.89 -12.76
C LEU A 163 0.15 -7.17 -14.25
N LYS A 164 0.61 -6.18 -15.02
CA LYS A 164 0.87 -6.39 -16.44
C LYS A 164 1.93 -7.47 -16.65
N THR A 165 3.00 -7.51 -15.86
CA THR A 165 4.01 -8.57 -15.96
C THR A 165 3.47 -9.94 -15.60
N LEU A 166 2.55 -10.02 -14.64
CA LEU A 166 1.88 -11.28 -14.27
C LEU A 166 0.94 -11.80 -15.38
N ALA A 167 0.22 -10.89 -16.04
CA ALA A 167 -0.70 -11.27 -17.10
C ALA A 167 0.00 -11.66 -18.42
N GLU A 168 1.27 -11.29 -18.59
CA GLU A 168 2.09 -11.60 -19.76
C GLU A 168 2.99 -12.85 -19.55
N SER A 169 3.03 -13.43 -18.34
CA SER A 169 3.82 -14.60 -17.97
C SER A 169 3.04 -15.91 -18.09
#